data_a5ed1870e04cbd51dde9d7b1dfc03a31
#
_entry.id   a5ed1870e04cbd51dde9d7b1dfc03a31
#
_cell.length_a   1.000
_cell.length_b   1.000
_cell.length_c   1.000
_cell.angle_alpha   90.00
_cell.angle_beta   90.00
_cell.angle_gamma   90.00
#
_symmetry.space_group_name_H-M   'P 1'
#
loop_
_entity.id
_entity.type
_entity.pdbx_description
1 polymer ?
#
loop_
_entity_poly.entity_id
_entity_poly.type
_entity_poly.pdbx_seq_one_letter_code
_entity_poly.pdbx_strand_id
1 'polypeptide(L)'
;MKKHMDILYKQIDGINLYLDLYMPENETNPPLIMWIHGGAWMYGDRKSPIMLWQVERGYALASVEYRLTNQGIFPANITDCKDALVYLRQNAGKYGYDAARIAVAGDSAGGHLAALMGTSSGHADWEPDGADCSVQAVVDYYGPTALGKEWPGLLEADKGLSDPDSVQSQLLGAYVFSKQGMARTAAANPITYINGTEPPFLIIHGDADDVVPYKQSIYLRDALEAAGVPVAMHCVFGGGHGFNCVAVNAVIDTFLDYHLEK
;
A
#
# COMPACT_ATOMS: atom_id res chain seq x y z
N MET A 1 12.90 -10.35 -18.77
CA MET A 1 12.85 -9.46 -17.61
C MET A 1 14.24 -9.22 -17.05
N LYS A 2 14.69 -7.98 -17.00
CA LYS A 2 15.95 -7.56 -16.36
C LYS A 2 15.70 -7.26 -14.87
N LYS A 3 16.64 -7.65 -14.00
CA LYS A 3 16.50 -7.50 -12.55
C LYS A 3 17.63 -6.64 -11.99
N HIS A 4 17.30 -5.71 -11.12
CA HIS A 4 18.22 -4.94 -10.30
C HIS A 4 17.84 -5.18 -8.82
N MET A 5 18.63 -6.02 -8.17
CA MET A 5 18.33 -6.50 -6.83
C MET A 5 19.15 -5.74 -5.79
N ASP A 6 18.66 -5.75 -4.54
CA ASP A 6 19.36 -5.19 -3.38
C ASP A 6 19.78 -3.72 -3.57
N ILE A 7 18.89 -2.90 -4.15
CA ILE A 7 19.10 -1.48 -4.31
C ILE A 7 18.87 -0.80 -2.96
N LEU A 8 19.94 -0.29 -2.33
CA LEU A 8 19.84 0.49 -1.10
C LEU A 8 19.18 1.85 -1.41
N TYR A 9 17.99 2.09 -0.87
CA TYR A 9 17.29 3.36 -1.07
C TYR A 9 17.32 4.27 0.17
N LYS A 10 17.46 3.68 1.37
CA LYS A 10 17.48 4.43 2.63
C LYS A 10 18.38 3.75 3.65
N GLN A 11 19.03 4.58 4.47
CA GLN A 11 19.77 4.16 5.65
C GLN A 11 19.32 5.02 6.83
N ILE A 12 18.84 4.39 7.90
CA ILE A 12 18.31 5.09 9.08
C ILE A 12 18.55 4.26 10.33
N ASP A 13 19.09 4.87 11.38
CA ASP A 13 19.33 4.24 12.70
C ASP A 13 20.08 2.90 12.63
N GLY A 14 21.02 2.78 11.68
CA GLY A 14 21.77 1.54 11.45
C GLY A 14 21.01 0.46 10.65
N ILE A 15 19.77 0.75 10.21
CA ILE A 15 18.95 -0.12 9.37
C ILE A 15 19.16 0.29 7.92
N ASN A 16 19.41 -0.71 7.06
CA ASN A 16 19.43 -0.55 5.62
C ASN A 16 18.10 -1.03 5.04
N LEU A 17 17.45 -0.18 4.24
CA LEU A 17 16.23 -0.52 3.52
C LEU A 17 16.52 -0.62 2.03
N TYR A 18 16.10 -1.71 1.43
CA TYR A 18 16.37 -2.04 0.04
C TYR A 18 15.09 -2.13 -0.78
N LEU A 19 15.24 -2.01 -2.07
CA LEU A 19 14.21 -2.37 -3.05
C LEU A 19 14.80 -3.25 -4.15
N ASP A 20 13.92 -4.04 -4.77
CA ASP A 20 14.23 -4.84 -5.95
C ASP A 20 13.44 -4.31 -7.14
N LEU A 21 14.11 -4.03 -8.25
CA LEU A 21 13.49 -3.47 -9.45
C LEU A 21 13.52 -4.48 -10.60
N TYR A 22 12.36 -4.76 -11.15
CA TYR A 22 12.14 -5.66 -12.27
C TYR A 22 11.73 -4.84 -13.51
N MET A 23 12.48 -4.96 -14.59
CA MET A 23 12.28 -4.20 -15.83
C MET A 23 11.84 -5.11 -16.97
N PRO A 24 10.84 -4.73 -17.76
CA PRO A 24 10.51 -5.45 -18.99
C PRO A 24 11.66 -5.32 -20.02
N GLU A 25 11.83 -6.32 -20.89
CA GLU A 25 12.94 -6.33 -21.86
C GLU A 25 12.68 -5.49 -23.11
N ASN A 26 11.43 -5.42 -23.53
CA ASN A 26 11.06 -4.88 -24.84
C ASN A 26 10.30 -3.55 -24.76
N GLU A 27 10.28 -2.91 -23.60
CA GLU A 27 9.57 -1.64 -23.40
C GLU A 27 10.56 -0.49 -23.23
N THR A 28 10.23 0.64 -23.82
CA THR A 28 10.98 1.89 -23.64
C THR A 28 10.16 2.80 -22.71
N ASN A 29 10.76 3.23 -21.62
CA ASN A 29 10.14 4.13 -20.65
C ASN A 29 8.78 3.60 -20.10
N PRO A 30 8.72 2.32 -19.61
CA PRO A 30 7.49 1.74 -19.10
C PRO A 30 6.98 2.47 -17.87
N PRO A 31 5.65 2.47 -17.60
CA PRO A 31 5.12 2.90 -16.31
C PRO A 31 5.60 1.96 -15.20
N LEU A 32 5.63 2.47 -13.97
CA LEU A 32 6.15 1.76 -12.79
C LEU A 32 5.01 1.38 -11.85
N ILE A 33 5.06 0.17 -11.32
CA ILE A 33 4.27 -0.27 -10.16
C ILE A 33 5.21 -0.36 -8.97
N MET A 34 4.96 0.39 -7.91
CA MET A 34 5.62 0.24 -6.62
C MET A 34 4.81 -0.74 -5.78
N TRP A 35 5.40 -1.90 -5.49
CA TRP A 35 4.78 -2.94 -4.69
C TRP A 35 5.21 -2.86 -3.23
N ILE A 36 4.25 -2.89 -2.30
CA ILE A 36 4.43 -2.90 -0.85
C ILE A 36 3.90 -4.23 -0.30
N HIS A 37 4.77 -5.01 0.33
CA HIS A 37 4.42 -6.33 0.84
C HIS A 37 3.53 -6.29 2.08
N GLY A 38 2.71 -7.33 2.28
CA GLY A 38 1.94 -7.58 3.49
C GLY A 38 2.79 -8.13 4.66
N GLY A 39 2.11 -8.72 5.64
CA GLY A 39 2.75 -9.34 6.81
C GLY A 39 2.50 -8.62 8.12
N ALA A 40 1.29 -8.05 8.30
CA ALA A 40 0.85 -7.41 9.55
C ALA A 40 1.82 -6.33 10.08
N TRP A 41 2.56 -5.68 9.18
CA TRP A 41 3.65 -4.72 9.47
C TRP A 41 4.81 -5.29 10.30
N MET A 42 4.80 -6.59 10.62
CA MET A 42 5.76 -7.29 11.49
C MET A 42 6.66 -8.25 10.73
N TYR A 43 6.23 -8.69 9.56
CA TYR A 43 6.84 -9.72 8.73
C TYR A 43 6.84 -9.34 7.26
N GLY A 44 7.41 -10.21 6.45
CA GLY A 44 7.45 -10.05 5.00
C GLY A 44 8.74 -9.38 4.53
N ASP A 45 8.92 -9.41 3.23
CA ASP A 45 10.04 -8.79 2.55
C ASP A 45 9.69 -8.51 1.07
N ARG A 46 10.59 -7.85 0.36
CA ARG A 46 10.46 -7.47 -1.05
C ARG A 46 10.63 -8.62 -2.06
N LYS A 47 11.04 -9.84 -1.64
CA LYS A 47 11.57 -10.87 -2.55
C LYS A 47 10.52 -11.57 -3.39
N SER A 48 9.25 -11.50 -3.00
CA SER A 48 8.17 -12.23 -3.66
C SER A 48 6.95 -11.36 -3.94
N PRO A 49 7.09 -10.32 -4.79
CA PRO A 49 5.94 -9.45 -5.11
C PRO A 49 4.86 -10.23 -5.86
N ILE A 50 3.61 -10.10 -5.40
CA ILE A 50 2.46 -10.79 -5.99
C ILE A 50 2.24 -10.36 -7.45
N MET A 51 2.51 -9.09 -7.77
CA MET A 51 2.26 -8.52 -9.11
C MET A 51 3.40 -8.70 -10.11
N LEU A 52 4.35 -9.62 -9.87
CA LEU A 52 5.51 -9.82 -10.75
C LEU A 52 5.12 -10.13 -12.21
N TRP A 53 3.96 -10.72 -12.45
CA TRP A 53 3.42 -10.99 -13.78
C TRP A 53 3.15 -9.72 -14.62
N GLN A 54 3.00 -8.56 -14.00
CA GLN A 54 2.85 -7.28 -14.69
C GLN A 54 4.10 -6.89 -15.50
N VAL A 55 5.26 -7.41 -15.11
CA VAL A 55 6.51 -7.14 -15.87
C VAL A 55 6.46 -7.79 -17.27
N GLU A 56 5.81 -8.94 -17.41
CA GLU A 56 5.59 -9.58 -18.71
C GLU A 56 4.60 -8.79 -19.58
N ARG A 57 3.73 -7.99 -18.94
CA ARG A 57 2.82 -7.06 -19.60
C ARG A 57 3.47 -5.72 -19.97
N GLY A 58 4.75 -5.53 -19.61
CA GLY A 58 5.53 -4.35 -19.97
C GLY A 58 5.50 -3.23 -18.94
N TYR A 59 5.15 -3.50 -17.69
CA TYR A 59 5.34 -2.57 -16.55
C TYR A 59 6.72 -2.77 -15.94
N ALA A 60 7.36 -1.72 -15.47
CA ALA A 60 8.40 -1.85 -14.46
C ALA A 60 7.73 -2.14 -13.09
N LEU A 61 8.39 -2.93 -12.23
CA LEU A 61 7.89 -3.22 -10.89
C LEU A 61 9.01 -3.06 -9.88
N ALA A 62 8.80 -2.20 -8.87
CA ALA A 62 9.70 -2.01 -7.74
C ALA A 62 9.06 -2.58 -6.48
N SER A 63 9.65 -3.62 -5.92
CA SER A 63 9.22 -4.19 -4.64
C SER A 63 10.08 -3.61 -3.52
N VAL A 64 9.44 -2.98 -2.52
CA VAL A 64 10.13 -2.18 -1.51
C VAL A 64 10.06 -2.80 -0.12
N GLU A 65 11.14 -2.66 0.65
CA GLU A 65 11.14 -2.88 2.09
C GLU A 65 10.68 -1.62 2.82
N TYR A 66 10.18 -1.78 4.00
CA TYR A 66 9.91 -0.71 4.97
C TYR A 66 10.23 -1.24 6.37
N ARG A 67 10.49 -0.35 7.34
CA ARG A 67 10.72 -0.77 8.74
C ARG A 67 9.50 -1.49 9.29
N LEU A 68 9.74 -2.71 9.76
CA LEU A 68 8.75 -3.50 10.48
C LEU A 68 8.56 -2.95 11.91
N THR A 69 7.52 -3.34 12.61
CA THR A 69 7.15 -2.79 13.93
C THR A 69 8.22 -2.94 15.01
N ASN A 70 9.07 -3.97 14.90
CA ASN A 70 10.25 -4.16 15.77
C ASN A 70 11.43 -3.23 15.42
N GLN A 71 11.37 -2.53 14.30
CA GLN A 71 12.37 -1.57 13.83
C GLN A 71 11.86 -0.12 13.90
N GLY A 72 10.56 0.08 13.89
CA GLY A 72 9.94 1.39 13.97
C GLY A 72 8.43 1.32 13.97
N ILE A 73 7.79 2.00 14.93
CA ILE A 73 6.33 2.13 14.99
C ILE A 73 5.83 3.14 13.96
N PHE A 74 4.52 3.14 13.68
CA PHE A 74 3.88 4.16 12.83
C PHE A 74 4.23 5.58 13.34
N PRO A 75 4.63 6.52 12.45
CA PRO A 75 4.57 6.48 10.98
C PRO A 75 5.85 5.99 10.27
N ALA A 76 6.77 5.29 10.92
CA ALA A 76 8.05 4.90 10.34
C ALA A 76 7.89 4.16 9.00
N ASN A 77 6.95 3.24 8.89
CA ASN A 77 6.71 2.44 7.71
C ASN A 77 6.18 3.26 6.52
N ILE A 78 5.21 4.17 6.73
CA ILE A 78 4.72 5.02 5.66
C ILE A 78 5.77 6.04 5.19
N THR A 79 6.59 6.60 6.11
CA THR A 79 7.70 7.47 5.72
C THR A 79 8.74 6.73 4.89
N ASP A 80 9.03 5.47 5.22
CA ASP A 80 9.95 4.65 4.42
C ASP A 80 9.39 4.37 3.01
N CYS A 81 8.09 4.11 2.88
CA CYS A 81 7.44 3.96 1.57
C CYS A 81 7.51 5.25 0.74
N LYS A 82 7.32 6.42 1.36
CA LYS A 82 7.45 7.72 0.68
C LYS A 82 8.89 7.99 0.25
N ASP A 83 9.87 7.69 1.09
CA ASP A 83 11.29 7.78 0.74
C ASP A 83 11.66 6.85 -0.42
N ALA A 84 11.09 5.64 -0.46
CA ALA A 84 11.28 4.71 -1.58
C ALA A 84 10.71 5.27 -2.89
N LEU A 85 9.51 5.89 -2.85
CA LEU A 85 8.90 6.54 -4.01
C LEU A 85 9.76 7.71 -4.52
N VAL A 86 10.27 8.55 -3.62
CA VAL A 86 11.17 9.65 -3.97
C VAL A 86 12.45 9.13 -4.60
N TYR A 87 13.05 8.08 -4.03
CA TYR A 87 14.21 7.43 -4.61
C TYR A 87 13.92 6.91 -6.03
N LEU A 88 12.78 6.26 -6.21
CA LEU A 88 12.36 5.75 -7.52
C LEU A 88 12.22 6.89 -8.53
N ARG A 89 11.54 7.99 -8.18
CA ARG A 89 11.41 9.16 -9.08
C ARG A 89 12.76 9.75 -9.47
N GLN A 90 13.67 9.93 -8.52
CA GLN A 90 15.00 10.50 -8.78
C GLN A 90 15.90 9.61 -9.64
N ASN A 91 15.67 8.31 -9.63
CA ASN A 91 16.49 7.33 -10.35
C ASN A 91 15.82 6.77 -11.62
N ALA A 92 14.66 7.27 -12.02
CA ALA A 92 13.92 6.78 -13.19
C ALA A 92 14.77 6.79 -14.47
N GLY A 93 15.47 7.90 -14.73
CA GLY A 93 16.36 8.01 -15.89
C GLY A 93 17.53 7.04 -15.89
N LYS A 94 18.03 6.64 -14.70
CA LYS A 94 19.11 5.65 -14.55
C LYS A 94 18.65 4.24 -14.95
N TYR A 95 17.41 3.90 -14.62
CA TYR A 95 16.88 2.56 -14.84
C TYR A 95 16.02 2.46 -16.09
N GLY A 96 15.46 3.57 -16.60
CA GLY A 96 14.75 3.64 -17.87
C GLY A 96 13.23 3.38 -17.77
N TYR A 97 12.58 3.82 -16.71
CA TYR A 97 11.11 3.83 -16.57
C TYR A 97 10.57 5.25 -16.42
N ASP A 98 9.26 5.41 -16.52
CA ASP A 98 8.59 6.71 -16.49
C ASP A 98 8.24 7.14 -15.05
N ALA A 99 8.90 8.18 -14.56
CA ALA A 99 8.65 8.76 -13.25
C ALA A 99 7.30 9.48 -13.12
N ALA A 100 6.64 9.82 -14.23
CA ALA A 100 5.34 10.48 -14.22
C ALA A 100 4.17 9.49 -14.18
N ARG A 101 4.41 8.20 -14.46
CA ARG A 101 3.40 7.14 -14.49
C ARG A 101 3.72 6.07 -13.47
N ILE A 102 3.40 6.35 -12.19
CA ILE A 102 3.66 5.44 -11.07
C ILE A 102 2.35 5.08 -10.37
N ALA A 103 2.03 3.78 -10.32
CA ALA A 103 1.01 3.26 -9.42
C ALA A 103 1.66 2.68 -8.16
N VAL A 104 0.95 2.73 -7.04
CA VAL A 104 1.29 1.99 -5.83
C VAL A 104 0.31 0.83 -5.63
N ALA A 105 0.84 -0.31 -5.24
CA ALA A 105 0.04 -1.50 -4.96
C ALA A 105 0.58 -2.23 -3.74
N GLY A 106 -0.28 -2.93 -3.01
CA GLY A 106 0.14 -3.73 -1.86
C GLY A 106 -0.96 -4.64 -1.35
N ASP A 107 -0.57 -5.64 -0.57
CA ASP A 107 -1.47 -6.63 0.03
C ASP A 107 -1.53 -6.51 1.56
N SER A 108 -2.71 -6.70 2.17
CA SER A 108 -2.88 -6.71 3.63
C SER A 108 -2.27 -5.46 4.28
N ALA A 109 -1.28 -5.59 5.15
CA ALA A 109 -0.52 -4.46 5.70
C ALA A 109 0.08 -3.56 4.61
N GLY A 110 0.52 -4.13 3.49
CA GLY A 110 0.99 -3.38 2.31
C GLY A 110 -0.16 -2.67 1.57
N GLY A 111 -1.36 -3.25 1.53
CA GLY A 111 -2.59 -2.61 1.04
C GLY A 111 -2.95 -1.37 1.84
N HIS A 112 -2.87 -1.46 3.17
CA HIS A 112 -3.00 -0.32 4.07
C HIS A 112 -1.99 0.79 3.75
N LEU A 113 -0.71 0.44 3.59
CA LEU A 113 0.33 1.43 3.25
C LEU A 113 0.14 2.00 1.84
N ALA A 114 -0.30 1.18 0.87
CA ALA A 114 -0.64 1.65 -0.47
C ALA A 114 -1.83 2.64 -0.44
N ALA A 115 -2.87 2.35 0.35
CA ALA A 115 -3.98 3.28 0.55
C ALA A 115 -3.51 4.59 1.21
N LEU A 116 -2.64 4.52 2.23
CA LEU A 116 -2.03 5.71 2.83
C LEU A 116 -1.17 6.50 1.83
N MET A 117 -0.38 5.84 0.98
CA MET A 117 0.37 6.51 -0.10
C MET A 117 -0.54 7.35 -0.99
N GLY A 118 -1.71 6.79 -1.37
CA GLY A 118 -2.66 7.49 -2.22
C GLY A 118 -3.42 8.62 -1.52
N THR A 119 -3.75 8.46 -0.23
CA THR A 119 -4.60 9.43 0.48
C THR A 119 -3.82 10.52 1.20
N SER A 120 -2.55 10.30 1.55
CA SER A 120 -1.74 11.23 2.33
C SER A 120 -0.67 11.97 1.53
N SER A 121 -0.86 12.14 0.21
CA SER A 121 0.03 12.98 -0.60
C SER A 121 -0.05 14.43 -0.12
N GLY A 122 1.12 15.07 0.06
CA GLY A 122 1.24 16.41 0.61
C GLY A 122 1.25 16.47 2.14
N HIS A 123 1.28 15.34 2.86
CA HIS A 123 1.39 15.34 4.32
C HIS A 123 2.83 15.61 4.74
N ALA A 124 3.12 16.86 5.10
CA ALA A 124 4.47 17.38 5.31
C ALA A 124 5.32 16.60 6.34
N ASP A 125 4.69 16.06 7.39
CA ASP A 125 5.41 15.30 8.43
C ASP A 125 5.92 13.94 7.96
N TRP A 126 5.43 13.45 6.81
CA TRP A 126 5.76 12.12 6.29
C TRP A 126 6.52 12.14 4.97
N GLU A 127 6.63 13.29 4.37
CA GLU A 127 7.29 13.46 3.07
C GLU A 127 8.64 14.14 3.25
N PRO A 128 9.67 13.74 2.51
CA PRO A 128 10.90 14.50 2.43
C PRO A 128 10.63 15.92 1.93
N ASP A 129 11.32 16.90 2.50
CA ASP A 129 11.12 18.31 2.18
C ASP A 129 11.14 18.58 0.67
N GLY A 130 10.03 19.14 0.17
CA GLY A 130 9.86 19.51 -1.24
C GLY A 130 9.74 18.34 -2.22
N ALA A 131 9.57 17.11 -1.73
CA ALA A 131 9.40 15.94 -2.58
C ALA A 131 7.96 15.78 -3.06
N ASP A 132 7.80 15.27 -4.29
CA ASP A 132 6.52 14.84 -4.83
C ASP A 132 6.29 13.37 -4.51
N CYS A 133 5.36 13.09 -3.58
CA CYS A 133 4.92 11.75 -3.21
C CYS A 133 3.54 11.39 -3.79
N SER A 134 3.05 12.11 -4.78
CA SER A 134 1.81 11.76 -5.49
C SER A 134 1.99 10.47 -6.29
N VAL A 135 0.90 9.76 -6.55
CA VAL A 135 0.87 8.58 -7.43
C VAL A 135 -0.34 8.67 -8.35
N GLN A 136 -0.30 7.99 -9.49
CA GLN A 136 -1.34 8.09 -10.52
C GLN A 136 -2.45 7.06 -10.35
N ALA A 137 -2.23 6.01 -9.58
CA ALA A 137 -3.24 4.99 -9.26
C ALA A 137 -2.84 4.20 -8.00
N VAL A 138 -3.84 3.65 -7.31
CA VAL A 138 -3.67 2.78 -6.14
C VAL A 138 -4.38 1.46 -6.38
N VAL A 139 -3.70 0.35 -6.08
CA VAL A 139 -4.30 -0.99 -6.02
C VAL A 139 -4.17 -1.52 -4.60
N ASP A 140 -5.27 -1.57 -3.88
CA ASP A 140 -5.36 -2.07 -2.50
C ASP A 140 -5.92 -3.49 -2.50
N TYR A 141 -5.08 -4.46 -2.13
CA TYR A 141 -5.51 -5.84 -1.88
C TYR A 141 -5.81 -6.01 -0.39
N TYR A 142 -7.09 -6.06 -0.05
CA TYR A 142 -7.60 -6.38 1.29
C TYR A 142 -6.86 -5.67 2.43
N GLY A 143 -6.47 -4.41 2.24
CA GLY A 143 -5.81 -3.63 3.28
C GLY A 143 -6.78 -3.24 4.40
N PRO A 144 -6.35 -3.25 5.67
CA PRO A 144 -7.10 -2.63 6.74
C PRO A 144 -7.05 -1.10 6.60
N THR A 145 -8.19 -0.42 6.66
CA THR A 145 -8.32 1.02 6.40
C THR A 145 -8.96 1.80 7.53
N ALA A 146 -9.49 1.06 8.52
CA ALA A 146 -10.18 1.60 9.68
C ALA A 146 -9.72 0.86 10.93
N LEU A 147 -8.59 1.29 11.48
CA LEU A 147 -8.03 0.71 12.71
C LEU A 147 -8.74 1.29 13.93
N GLY A 148 -9.14 0.43 14.87
CA GLY A 148 -9.57 0.81 16.20
C GLY A 148 -11.07 0.95 16.41
N LYS A 149 -11.42 1.56 17.54
CA LYS A 149 -12.74 1.56 18.20
C LYS A 149 -13.85 2.29 17.42
N GLU A 150 -13.49 3.15 16.50
CA GLU A 150 -14.42 3.99 15.74
C GLU A 150 -15.27 3.22 14.73
N TRP A 151 -14.97 1.92 14.59
CA TRP A 151 -15.59 1.02 13.63
C TRP A 151 -16.26 -0.17 14.33
N PRO A 152 -17.44 0.01 14.94
CA PRO A 152 -18.07 -0.96 15.86
C PRO A 152 -18.25 -2.37 15.27
N GLY A 153 -18.50 -2.47 13.98
CA GLY A 153 -18.69 -3.76 13.33
C GLY A 153 -17.42 -4.63 13.25
N LEU A 154 -16.25 -4.04 13.45
CA LEU A 154 -14.97 -4.73 13.45
C LEU A 154 -14.62 -5.32 14.80
N LEU A 155 -15.08 -4.70 15.89
CA LEU A 155 -14.79 -5.14 17.26
C LEU A 155 -15.37 -6.53 17.56
N GLU A 156 -16.48 -6.90 16.93
CA GLU A 156 -17.10 -8.22 17.11
C GLU A 156 -16.39 -9.31 16.27
N ALA A 157 -15.86 -8.94 15.12
CA ALA A 157 -15.17 -9.85 14.20
C ALA A 157 -13.68 -10.01 14.55
N ASP A 158 -13.04 -8.96 15.05
CA ASP A 158 -11.61 -8.89 15.31
C ASP A 158 -11.32 -8.99 16.82
N LYS A 159 -11.28 -10.21 17.33
CA LYS A 159 -10.87 -10.46 18.72
C LYS A 159 -9.45 -9.97 19.01
N GLY A 160 -8.64 -9.76 17.98
CA GLY A 160 -7.28 -9.24 18.07
C GLY A 160 -7.22 -7.82 18.60
N LEU A 161 -8.15 -6.93 18.23
CA LEU A 161 -8.14 -5.52 18.67
C LEU A 161 -8.32 -5.34 20.19
N SER A 162 -8.95 -6.27 20.88
CA SER A 162 -9.09 -6.24 22.34
C SER A 162 -7.81 -6.64 23.08
N ASP A 163 -6.81 -7.16 22.36
CA ASP A 163 -5.50 -7.54 22.90
C ASP A 163 -4.56 -6.34 22.87
N PRO A 164 -3.97 -5.93 24.03
CA PRO A 164 -2.95 -4.88 24.07
C PRO A 164 -1.73 -5.19 23.16
N ASP A 165 -1.45 -6.45 22.90
CA ASP A 165 -0.35 -6.92 22.06
C ASP A 165 -0.81 -7.24 20.62
N SER A 166 -2.02 -6.82 20.23
CA SER A 166 -2.51 -6.98 18.86
C SER A 166 -1.55 -6.36 17.83
N VAL A 167 -1.58 -6.85 16.60
CA VAL A 167 -0.72 -6.33 15.50
C VAL A 167 -0.95 -4.83 15.27
N GLN A 168 -2.19 -4.35 15.47
CA GLN A 168 -2.51 -2.94 15.39
C GLN A 168 -1.89 -2.14 16.55
N SER A 169 -1.94 -2.67 17.78
CA SER A 169 -1.29 -2.03 18.94
C SER A 169 0.23 -1.97 18.77
N GLN A 170 0.84 -3.01 18.20
CA GLN A 170 2.26 -3.03 17.89
C GLN A 170 2.63 -2.03 16.79
N LEU A 171 1.83 -1.93 15.72
CA LEU A 171 1.99 -0.91 14.68
C LEU A 171 2.00 0.48 15.29
N LEU A 172 1.03 0.76 16.15
CA LEU A 172 0.85 2.08 16.76
C LEU A 172 1.85 2.34 17.91
N GLY A 173 2.53 1.31 18.44
CA GLY A 173 3.35 1.43 19.64
C GLY A 173 2.55 1.89 20.86
N ALA A 174 1.25 1.56 20.91
CA ALA A 174 0.33 1.85 22.00
C ALA A 174 -0.91 0.99 21.86
N TYR A 175 -1.48 0.57 23.00
CA TYR A 175 -2.76 -0.14 22.99
C TYR A 175 -3.84 0.67 22.26
N VAL A 176 -4.48 0.06 21.25
CA VAL A 176 -5.45 0.72 20.35
C VAL A 176 -6.51 1.53 21.13
N PHE A 177 -7.04 0.98 22.21
CA PHE A 177 -8.09 1.61 23.03
C PHE A 177 -7.58 2.52 24.14
N SER A 178 -6.27 2.72 24.28
CA SER A 178 -5.72 3.77 25.12
C SER A 178 -5.95 5.15 24.51
N LYS A 179 -5.88 6.21 25.30
CA LYS A 179 -5.97 7.58 24.78
C LYS A 179 -4.92 7.86 23.69
N GLN A 180 -3.70 7.36 23.90
CA GLN A 180 -2.61 7.51 22.94
C GLN A 180 -2.85 6.65 21.69
N GLY A 181 -3.30 5.40 21.86
CA GLY A 181 -3.62 4.50 20.75
C GLY A 181 -4.72 5.04 19.86
N MET A 182 -5.80 5.56 20.43
CA MET A 182 -6.88 6.17 19.64
C MET A 182 -6.43 7.37 18.81
N ALA A 183 -5.56 8.24 19.35
CA ALA A 183 -4.99 9.35 18.58
C ALA A 183 -4.10 8.87 17.42
N ARG A 184 -3.26 7.86 17.68
CA ARG A 184 -2.40 7.25 16.64
C ARG A 184 -3.19 6.46 15.61
N THR A 185 -4.29 5.82 16.01
CA THR A 185 -5.22 5.15 15.11
C THR A 185 -5.77 6.10 14.06
N ALA A 186 -6.25 7.28 14.50
CA ALA A 186 -6.76 8.29 13.55
C ALA A 186 -5.67 8.70 12.53
N ALA A 187 -4.42 8.87 12.98
CA ALA A 187 -3.30 9.17 12.10
C ALA A 187 -2.94 8.02 11.15
N ALA A 188 -3.12 6.76 11.56
CA ALA A 188 -2.82 5.60 10.74
C ALA A 188 -3.94 5.21 9.76
N ASN A 189 -5.14 5.79 9.86
CA ASN A 189 -6.25 5.47 8.98
C ASN A 189 -6.18 6.23 7.65
N PRO A 190 -6.08 5.57 6.48
CA PRO A 190 -6.11 6.22 5.17
C PRO A 190 -7.31 7.14 4.98
N ILE A 191 -8.47 6.74 5.50
CA ILE A 191 -9.73 7.49 5.39
C ILE A 191 -9.64 8.89 6.00
N THR A 192 -8.74 9.11 6.97
CA THR A 192 -8.55 10.40 7.65
C THR A 192 -8.09 11.52 6.70
N TYR A 193 -7.40 11.16 5.61
CA TYR A 193 -6.74 12.10 4.70
C TYR A 193 -7.52 12.36 3.41
N ILE A 194 -8.62 11.65 3.18
CA ILE A 194 -9.42 11.77 1.97
C ILE A 194 -10.04 13.18 1.90
N ASN A 195 -9.77 13.87 0.79
CA ASN A 195 -10.19 15.26 0.57
C ASN A 195 -10.71 15.55 -0.86
N GLY A 196 -10.76 14.54 -1.73
CA GLY A 196 -11.25 14.63 -3.12
C GLY A 196 -10.15 14.90 -4.17
N THR A 197 -8.88 14.89 -3.76
CA THR A 197 -7.74 15.09 -4.69
C THR A 197 -6.93 13.80 -4.91
N GLU A 198 -7.37 12.70 -4.33
CA GLU A 198 -6.71 11.41 -4.40
C GLU A 198 -6.71 10.86 -5.83
N PRO A 199 -5.70 10.04 -6.18
CA PRO A 199 -5.70 9.29 -7.44
C PRO A 199 -6.84 8.25 -7.45
N PRO A 200 -7.17 7.67 -8.61
CA PRO A 200 -8.10 6.56 -8.71
C PRO A 200 -7.65 5.35 -7.91
N PHE A 201 -8.61 4.65 -7.30
CA PHE A 201 -8.40 3.45 -6.50
C PHE A 201 -9.04 2.22 -7.14
N LEU A 202 -8.34 1.08 -7.10
CA LEU A 202 -8.88 -0.25 -7.25
C LEU A 202 -8.72 -0.99 -5.93
N ILE A 203 -9.84 -1.39 -5.33
CA ILE A 203 -9.87 -2.16 -4.09
C ILE A 203 -10.29 -3.58 -4.41
N ILE A 204 -9.53 -4.58 -3.95
CA ILE A 204 -9.81 -5.99 -4.22
C ILE A 204 -9.85 -6.73 -2.89
N HIS A 205 -10.98 -7.42 -2.59
CA HIS A 205 -11.14 -8.11 -1.31
C HIS A 205 -12.01 -9.35 -1.44
N GLY A 206 -11.64 -10.40 -0.73
CA GLY A 206 -12.46 -11.61 -0.59
C GLY A 206 -13.55 -11.42 0.46
N ASP A 207 -14.79 -11.80 0.16
CA ASP A 207 -15.93 -11.62 1.09
C ASP A 207 -15.97 -12.63 2.23
N ALA A 208 -15.12 -13.67 2.17
CA ALA A 208 -14.89 -14.65 3.24
C ALA A 208 -13.51 -14.47 3.93
N ASP A 209 -12.91 -13.27 3.87
CA ASP A 209 -11.66 -12.96 4.55
C ASP A 209 -11.87 -12.98 6.07
N ASP A 210 -11.13 -13.89 6.74
CA ASP A 210 -11.17 -14.12 8.17
C ASP A 210 -10.03 -13.44 8.95
N VAL A 211 -9.16 -12.71 8.25
CA VAL A 211 -8.02 -11.96 8.82
C VAL A 211 -8.29 -10.46 8.81
N VAL A 212 -8.61 -9.90 7.64
CA VAL A 212 -9.02 -8.51 7.48
C VAL A 212 -10.48 -8.48 7.06
N PRO A 213 -11.40 -8.03 7.93
CA PRO A 213 -12.83 -8.04 7.58
C PRO A 213 -13.13 -7.27 6.30
N TYR A 214 -13.92 -7.85 5.40
CA TYR A 214 -14.34 -7.25 4.12
C TYR A 214 -14.87 -5.81 4.26
N LYS A 215 -15.47 -5.50 5.41
CA LYS A 215 -15.96 -4.15 5.74
C LYS A 215 -14.87 -3.08 5.70
N GLN A 216 -13.61 -3.41 5.90
CA GLN A 216 -12.48 -2.47 5.80
C GLN A 216 -12.44 -1.82 4.42
N SER A 217 -12.56 -2.63 3.37
CA SER A 217 -12.61 -2.14 1.99
C SER A 217 -13.88 -1.36 1.69
N ILE A 218 -15.02 -1.75 2.26
CA ILE A 218 -16.27 -0.99 2.13
C ILE A 218 -16.11 0.42 2.71
N TYR A 219 -15.51 0.56 3.89
CA TYR A 219 -15.30 1.87 4.51
C TYR A 219 -14.41 2.78 3.66
N LEU A 220 -13.32 2.24 3.10
CA LEU A 220 -12.46 3.02 2.22
C LEU A 220 -13.19 3.43 0.94
N ARG A 221 -13.88 2.49 0.28
CA ARG A 221 -14.68 2.78 -0.91
C ARG A 221 -15.70 3.88 -0.65
N ASP A 222 -16.51 3.73 0.40
CA ASP A 222 -17.58 4.68 0.72
C ASP A 222 -17.03 6.09 1.00
N ALA A 223 -15.88 6.18 1.66
CA ALA A 223 -15.23 7.45 1.93
C ALA A 223 -14.67 8.09 0.64
N LEU A 224 -14.05 7.32 -0.24
CA LEU A 224 -13.56 7.80 -1.54
C LEU A 224 -14.73 8.25 -2.43
N GLU A 225 -15.80 7.46 -2.54
CA GLU A 225 -17.02 7.82 -3.29
C GLU A 225 -17.65 9.10 -2.75
N ALA A 226 -17.76 9.25 -1.43
CA ALA A 226 -18.32 10.44 -0.80
C ALA A 226 -17.49 11.70 -1.10
N ALA A 227 -16.19 11.57 -1.29
CA ALA A 227 -15.28 12.64 -1.68
C ALA A 227 -15.21 12.89 -3.21
N GLY A 228 -15.91 12.08 -4.01
CA GLY A 228 -15.89 12.18 -5.47
C GLY A 228 -14.64 11.60 -6.13
N VAL A 229 -13.86 10.79 -5.41
CA VAL A 229 -12.66 10.12 -5.94
C VAL A 229 -13.06 8.92 -6.77
N PRO A 230 -12.50 8.72 -7.98
CA PRO A 230 -12.73 7.53 -8.77
C PRO A 230 -12.29 6.27 -8.02
N VAL A 231 -13.22 5.37 -7.73
CA VAL A 231 -12.93 4.10 -7.06
C VAL A 231 -13.69 2.96 -7.70
N ALA A 232 -13.00 1.84 -7.92
CA ALA A 232 -13.60 0.56 -8.27
C ALA A 232 -13.32 -0.45 -7.15
N MET A 233 -14.31 -1.25 -6.79
CA MET A 233 -14.15 -2.33 -5.82
C MET A 233 -14.53 -3.66 -6.46
N HIS A 234 -13.60 -4.62 -6.41
CA HIS A 234 -13.81 -5.98 -6.90
C HIS A 234 -13.89 -6.97 -5.73
N CYS A 235 -15.07 -7.56 -5.55
CA CYS A 235 -15.31 -8.62 -4.57
C CYS A 235 -14.88 -9.96 -5.16
N VAL A 236 -14.00 -10.68 -4.48
CA VAL A 236 -13.68 -12.07 -4.77
C VAL A 236 -14.63 -12.95 -3.97
N PHE A 237 -15.70 -13.42 -4.60
CA PHE A 237 -16.75 -14.18 -3.94
C PHE A 237 -16.21 -15.50 -3.38
N GLY A 238 -16.40 -15.74 -2.06
CA GLY A 238 -15.84 -16.87 -1.32
C GLY A 238 -14.34 -16.79 -1.10
N GLY A 239 -13.69 -15.70 -1.50
CA GLY A 239 -12.25 -15.49 -1.29
C GLY A 239 -11.93 -15.19 0.17
N GLY A 240 -10.86 -15.82 0.70
CA GLY A 240 -10.29 -15.55 2.01
C GLY A 240 -9.21 -14.47 1.97
N HIS A 241 -8.33 -14.45 3.00
CA HIS A 241 -7.18 -13.56 3.06
C HIS A 241 -6.06 -14.05 2.14
N GLY A 242 -6.04 -13.54 0.93
CA GLY A 242 -5.17 -14.00 -0.15
C GLY A 242 -5.91 -14.86 -1.17
N PHE A 243 -5.70 -14.54 -2.42
CA PHE A 243 -6.28 -15.26 -3.55
C PHE A 243 -5.39 -15.11 -4.79
N ASN A 244 -5.39 -16.13 -5.62
CA ASN A 244 -4.79 -16.09 -6.94
C ASN A 244 -5.88 -16.43 -7.96
N CYS A 245 -6.36 -15.43 -8.68
CA CYS A 245 -7.49 -15.57 -9.58
C CYS A 245 -7.24 -14.79 -10.88
N VAL A 246 -7.31 -15.48 -12.02
CA VAL A 246 -7.12 -14.88 -13.34
C VAL A 246 -8.12 -13.73 -13.60
N ALA A 247 -9.34 -13.84 -13.09
CA ALA A 247 -10.34 -12.78 -13.23
C ALA A 247 -9.90 -11.48 -12.50
N VAL A 248 -9.28 -11.61 -11.34
CA VAL A 248 -8.71 -10.49 -10.59
C VAL A 248 -7.59 -9.83 -11.41
N ASN A 249 -6.71 -10.63 -12.00
CA ASN A 249 -5.62 -10.11 -12.83
C ASN A 249 -6.15 -9.26 -14.00
N ALA A 250 -7.22 -9.71 -14.68
CA ALA A 250 -7.81 -8.96 -15.78
C ALA A 250 -8.42 -7.61 -15.35
N VAL A 251 -9.00 -7.55 -14.15
CA VAL A 251 -9.52 -6.29 -13.58
C VAL A 251 -8.36 -5.31 -13.31
N ILE A 252 -7.27 -5.82 -12.73
CA ILE A 252 -6.06 -5.02 -12.45
C ILE A 252 -5.43 -4.53 -13.74
N ASP A 253 -5.33 -5.41 -14.75
CA ASP A 253 -4.80 -5.06 -16.07
C ASP A 253 -5.55 -3.88 -16.67
N THR A 254 -6.88 -3.99 -16.72
CA THR A 254 -7.74 -2.94 -17.28
C THR A 254 -7.61 -1.62 -16.51
N PHE A 255 -7.56 -1.69 -15.18
CA PHE A 255 -7.43 -0.52 -14.33
C PHE A 255 -6.07 0.20 -14.54
N LEU A 256 -4.98 -0.56 -14.51
CA LEU A 256 -3.64 0.00 -14.67
C LEU A 256 -3.40 0.51 -16.09
N ASP A 257 -3.82 -0.24 -17.13
CA ASP A 257 -3.67 0.18 -18.53
C ASP A 257 -4.41 1.50 -18.78
N TYR A 258 -5.59 1.69 -18.18
CA TYR A 258 -6.37 2.91 -18.31
C TYR A 258 -5.74 4.12 -17.58
N HIS A 259 -5.33 3.93 -16.33
CA HIS A 259 -4.87 5.04 -15.49
C HIS A 259 -3.39 5.37 -15.66
N LEU A 260 -2.58 4.47 -16.21
CA LEU A 260 -1.17 4.71 -16.52
C LEU A 260 -0.92 4.90 -18.01
N GLU A 261 -1.98 5.04 -18.82
CA GLU A 261 -1.92 5.31 -20.27
C GLU A 261 -0.99 4.34 -21.00
N LYS A 262 -1.26 3.06 -20.83
CA LYS A 262 -0.47 1.98 -21.45
C LYS A 262 -1.19 1.32 -22.62
#